data_5e015746ce03dc686fc6d0ed4a7a3116
#
_entry.id   5e015746ce03dc686fc6d0ed4a7a3116
#
_cell.length_a   1.000
_cell.length_b   1.000
_cell.length_c   1.000
_cell.angle_alpha   90.00
_cell.angle_beta   90.00
_cell.angle_gamma   90.00
#
_symmetry.space_group_name_H-M   'P 1'
#
loop_
_entity.id
_entity.type
_entity.pdbx_description
1 polymer ?
#
loop_
_entity_poly.entity_id
_entity_poly.type
_entity_poly.pdbx_seq_one_letter_code
_entity_poly.pdbx_strand_id
1 'polypeptide(L)'
;LTYFVVLEIFYSTFYFLIPLLFFSIFAFSYFTEKRRLLNGLLFNVFLISFGIYLFVLLYETQNIFLGGLIALITIPLLLVLLFGIYGLIVFLFWNGVTVLRRESHSLANLLTLILAIFLTLFLVFDFFLLKYLPQWINALFFCVPLILIYLFIVFYNFLTVSFLYQFNRPRYNQDFIVVLGAGLINGETVSPLLAKRINKAIAFYRAQSRATLNPPILLMSGGQGADEKVPEAIAMKQYAMEQGIPERDILVETNSTTTLENMLYSKEIMDQQMKG
;
A
#
# COMPACT_ATOMS: atom_id res chain seq x y z
N LEU A 1 11.13 50.18 -9.48
CA LEU A 1 11.78 48.97 -8.95
C LEU A 1 10.93 48.36 -7.82
N THR A 2 10.54 49.14 -6.81
CA THR A 2 9.79 48.70 -5.62
C THR A 2 8.40 48.11 -5.96
N TYR A 3 7.69 48.66 -6.93
CA TYR A 3 6.37 48.20 -7.35
C TYR A 3 6.42 46.84 -8.04
N PHE A 4 7.43 46.58 -8.90
CA PHE A 4 7.62 45.30 -9.55
C PHE A 4 7.97 44.19 -8.54
N VAL A 5 8.85 44.46 -7.58
CA VAL A 5 9.22 43.52 -6.51
C VAL A 5 7.99 43.18 -5.63
N VAL A 6 7.15 44.13 -5.31
CA VAL A 6 5.92 43.91 -4.54
C VAL A 6 4.92 43.05 -5.33
N LEU A 7 4.79 43.27 -6.64
CA LEU A 7 3.96 42.47 -7.53
C LEU A 7 4.48 41.03 -7.65
N GLU A 8 5.76 40.81 -7.83
CA GLU A 8 6.38 39.49 -7.88
C GLU A 8 6.16 38.69 -6.57
N ILE A 9 6.38 39.34 -5.42
CA ILE A 9 6.10 38.75 -4.10
C ILE A 9 4.63 38.39 -3.97
N PHE A 10 3.73 39.25 -4.44
CA PHE A 10 2.28 39.01 -4.39
C PHE A 10 1.87 37.84 -5.25
N TYR A 11 2.38 37.72 -6.49
CA TYR A 11 2.11 36.58 -7.36
C TYR A 11 2.68 35.28 -6.81
N SER A 12 3.93 35.26 -6.36
CA SER A 12 4.56 34.10 -5.75
C SER A 12 3.81 33.62 -4.51
N THR A 13 3.36 34.54 -3.67
CA THR A 13 2.52 34.24 -2.48
C THR A 13 1.15 33.67 -2.91
N PHE A 14 0.53 34.23 -3.95
CA PHE A 14 -0.75 33.73 -4.44
C PHE A 14 -0.65 32.31 -4.99
N TYR A 15 0.38 32.00 -5.77
CA TYR A 15 0.61 30.63 -6.27
C TYR A 15 0.86 29.64 -5.14
N PHE A 16 1.48 30.04 -4.02
CA PHE A 16 1.66 29.19 -2.84
C PHE A 16 0.35 28.82 -2.14
N LEU A 17 -0.68 29.65 -2.24
CA LEU A 17 -1.99 29.37 -1.62
C LEU A 17 -2.65 28.11 -2.18
N ILE A 18 -2.38 27.75 -3.44
CA ILE A 18 -2.96 26.56 -4.08
C ILE A 18 -2.47 25.26 -3.41
N PRO A 19 -1.17 24.98 -3.33
CA PRO A 19 -0.71 23.78 -2.60
C PRO A 19 -1.03 23.82 -1.11
N LEU A 20 -1.04 25.00 -0.49
CA LEU A 20 -1.44 25.15 0.91
C LEU A 20 -2.91 24.74 1.13
N LEU A 21 -3.81 25.11 0.22
CA LEU A 21 -5.21 24.70 0.25
C LEU A 21 -5.34 23.17 0.15
N PHE A 22 -4.69 22.55 -0.84
CA PHE A 22 -4.74 21.09 -0.98
C PHE A 22 -4.10 20.36 0.21
N PHE A 23 -3.01 20.89 0.76
CA PHE A 23 -2.43 20.36 1.99
C PHE A 23 -3.40 20.45 3.17
N SER A 24 -4.11 21.57 3.33
CA SER A 24 -5.08 21.76 4.40
C SER A 24 -6.25 20.79 4.29
N ILE A 25 -6.78 20.58 3.08
CA ILE A 25 -7.84 19.60 2.82
C ILE A 25 -7.34 18.17 3.11
N PHE A 26 -6.14 17.84 2.65
CA PHE A 26 -5.49 16.55 2.95
C PHE A 26 -5.34 16.36 4.46
N ALA A 27 -4.75 17.32 5.16
CA ALA A 27 -4.51 17.26 6.59
C ALA A 27 -5.82 17.05 7.36
N PHE A 28 -6.86 17.84 7.05
CA PHE A 28 -8.18 17.68 7.65
C PHE A 28 -8.75 16.27 7.45
N SER A 29 -8.73 15.75 6.21
CA SER A 29 -9.22 14.41 5.91
C SER A 29 -8.40 13.32 6.62
N TYR A 30 -7.06 13.44 6.62
CA TYR A 30 -6.15 12.47 7.23
C TYR A 30 -6.28 12.40 8.74
N PHE A 31 -6.40 13.54 9.42
CA PHE A 31 -6.56 13.57 10.88
C PHE A 31 -7.98 13.16 11.33
N THR A 32 -8.98 13.29 10.46
CA THR A 32 -10.34 12.81 10.74
C THR A 32 -10.40 11.28 10.64
N GLU A 33 -9.91 10.69 9.53
CA GLU A 33 -9.93 9.24 9.31
C GLU A 33 -8.75 8.82 8.43
N LYS A 34 -7.74 8.20 9.05
CA LYS A 34 -6.48 7.84 8.38
C LYS A 34 -6.61 6.73 7.33
N ARG A 35 -7.67 5.91 7.38
CA ARG A 35 -7.85 4.72 6.54
C ARG A 35 -8.44 5.02 5.16
N ARG A 36 -8.92 6.25 4.94
CA ARG A 36 -9.60 6.60 3.67
C ARG A 36 -8.63 6.57 2.49
N LEU A 37 -9.02 5.87 1.42
CA LEU A 37 -8.29 5.90 0.14
C LEU A 37 -8.21 7.32 -0.45
N LEU A 38 -9.16 8.17 -0.13
CA LEU A 38 -9.19 9.59 -0.51
C LEU A 38 -7.95 10.35 0.00
N ASN A 39 -7.38 9.96 1.15
CA ASN A 39 -6.19 10.62 1.69
C ASN A 39 -4.98 10.51 0.74
N GLY A 40 -4.82 9.35 0.06
CA GLY A 40 -3.78 9.20 -0.95
C GLY A 40 -3.99 10.13 -2.14
N LEU A 41 -5.23 10.22 -2.64
CA LEU A 41 -5.57 11.12 -3.73
C LEU A 41 -5.29 12.57 -3.38
N LEU A 42 -5.77 13.04 -2.22
CA LEU A 42 -5.56 14.41 -1.76
C LEU A 42 -4.07 14.72 -1.55
N PHE A 43 -3.30 13.78 -1.00
CA PHE A 43 -1.86 13.93 -0.85
C PHE A 43 -1.16 14.01 -2.21
N ASN A 44 -1.55 13.18 -3.17
CA ASN A 44 -0.99 13.21 -4.52
C ASN A 44 -1.33 14.54 -5.24
N VAL A 45 -2.55 15.05 -5.11
CA VAL A 45 -2.95 16.37 -5.64
C VAL A 45 -2.14 17.50 -4.99
N PHE A 46 -1.92 17.42 -3.67
CA PHE A 46 -1.02 18.34 -2.97
C PHE A 46 0.39 18.27 -3.56
N LEU A 47 0.98 17.07 -3.71
CA LEU A 47 2.34 16.91 -4.24
C LEU A 47 2.47 17.47 -5.67
N ILE A 48 1.47 17.23 -6.53
CA ILE A 48 1.46 17.77 -7.90
C ILE A 48 1.39 19.29 -7.88
N SER A 49 0.45 19.87 -7.11
CA SER A 49 0.30 21.33 -7.02
C SER A 49 1.54 21.99 -6.42
N PHE A 50 2.17 21.35 -5.44
CA PHE A 50 3.42 21.84 -4.85
C PHE A 50 4.59 21.75 -5.83
N GLY A 51 4.68 20.67 -6.62
CA GLY A 51 5.66 20.54 -7.69
C GLY A 51 5.52 21.61 -8.77
N ILE A 52 4.28 21.92 -9.18
CA ILE A 52 3.98 23.03 -10.11
C ILE A 52 4.43 24.38 -9.52
N TYR A 53 4.11 24.61 -8.24
CA TYR A 53 4.56 25.82 -7.54
C TYR A 53 6.08 25.95 -7.53
N LEU A 54 6.82 24.88 -7.19
CA LEU A 54 8.28 24.86 -7.22
C LEU A 54 8.84 25.15 -8.62
N PHE A 55 8.20 24.65 -9.66
CA PHE A 55 8.59 24.92 -11.05
C PHE A 55 8.39 26.38 -11.42
N VAL A 56 7.26 26.99 -11.04
CA VAL A 56 7.00 28.42 -11.23
C VAL A 56 8.03 29.25 -10.48
N LEU A 57 8.29 28.91 -9.22
CA LEU A 57 9.31 29.59 -8.39
C LEU A 57 10.71 29.53 -9.01
N LEU A 58 11.09 28.37 -9.59
CA LEU A 58 12.34 28.22 -10.32
C LEU A 58 12.39 29.15 -11.54
N TYR A 59 11.30 29.19 -12.31
CA TYR A 59 11.22 30.02 -13.49
C TYR A 59 11.36 31.53 -13.14
N GLU A 60 10.73 31.97 -12.06
CA GLU A 60 10.79 33.37 -11.60
C GLU A 60 12.16 33.72 -11.00
N THR A 61 12.71 32.87 -10.13
CA THR A 61 13.94 33.18 -9.39
C THR A 61 15.23 32.86 -10.16
N GLN A 62 15.15 32.00 -11.20
CA GLN A 62 16.31 31.49 -11.95
C GLN A 62 17.40 30.89 -11.06
N ASN A 63 17.01 30.34 -9.90
CA ASN A 63 17.94 29.84 -8.89
C ASN A 63 18.50 28.49 -9.30
N ILE A 64 19.81 28.45 -9.59
CA ILE A 64 20.53 27.23 -10.05
C ILE A 64 20.43 26.10 -9.02
N PHE A 65 20.50 26.40 -7.72
CA PHE A 65 20.40 25.38 -6.68
C PHE A 65 19.00 24.74 -6.65
N LEU A 66 17.95 25.56 -6.71
CA LEU A 66 16.56 25.09 -6.80
C LEU A 66 16.36 24.27 -8.09
N GLY A 67 16.92 24.72 -9.21
CA GLY A 67 16.92 23.99 -10.48
C GLY A 67 17.55 22.62 -10.37
N GLY A 68 18.70 22.52 -9.70
CA GLY A 68 19.35 21.24 -9.44
C GLY A 68 18.52 20.27 -8.61
N LEU A 69 17.85 20.76 -7.56
CA LEU A 69 16.94 19.95 -6.74
C LEU A 69 15.73 19.44 -7.52
N ILE A 70 15.12 20.31 -8.34
CA ILE A 70 13.98 19.93 -9.18
C ILE A 70 14.44 18.92 -10.25
N ALA A 71 15.58 19.14 -10.89
CA ALA A 71 16.14 18.22 -11.88
C ALA A 71 16.43 16.82 -11.30
N LEU A 72 16.90 16.75 -10.05
CA LEU A 72 17.15 15.48 -9.33
C LEU A 72 15.88 14.61 -9.22
N ILE A 73 14.70 15.21 -9.17
CA ILE A 73 13.41 14.52 -9.09
C ILE A 73 12.82 14.32 -10.49
N THR A 74 12.85 15.33 -11.34
CA THR A 74 12.15 15.29 -12.62
C THR A 74 12.86 14.42 -13.65
N ILE A 75 14.20 14.37 -13.65
CA ILE A 75 14.94 13.52 -14.60
C ILE A 75 14.65 12.03 -14.38
N PRO A 76 14.73 11.45 -13.16
CA PRO A 76 14.33 10.07 -12.92
C PRO A 76 12.86 9.82 -13.29
N LEU A 77 11.96 10.76 -12.99
CA LEU A 77 10.54 10.63 -13.33
C LEU A 77 10.34 10.56 -14.86
N LEU A 78 11.01 11.41 -15.62
CA LEU A 78 10.99 11.37 -17.08
C LEU A 78 11.56 10.06 -17.64
N LEU A 79 12.65 9.55 -17.06
CA LEU A 79 13.19 8.25 -17.44
C LEU A 79 12.21 7.11 -17.17
N VAL A 80 11.50 7.15 -16.04
CA VAL A 80 10.43 6.18 -15.75
C VAL A 80 9.26 6.32 -16.72
N LEU A 81 8.86 7.53 -17.10
CA LEU A 81 7.80 7.74 -18.10
C LEU A 81 8.18 7.25 -19.50
N LEU A 82 9.43 7.45 -19.92
CA LEU A 82 9.91 7.05 -21.24
C LEU A 82 10.21 5.55 -21.34
N PHE A 83 10.80 4.98 -20.30
CA PHE A 83 11.33 3.62 -20.34
C PHE A 83 10.63 2.64 -19.38
N GLY A 84 9.71 3.13 -18.56
CA GLY A 84 9.10 2.33 -17.48
C GLY A 84 8.33 1.10 -17.99
N ILE A 85 7.67 1.20 -19.14
CA ILE A 85 6.95 0.05 -19.73
C ILE A 85 7.93 -1.06 -20.16
N TYR A 86 9.08 -0.70 -20.71
CA TYR A 86 10.11 -1.68 -21.08
C TYR A 86 10.74 -2.33 -19.84
N GLY A 87 11.03 -1.51 -18.82
CA GLY A 87 11.51 -1.99 -17.53
C GLY A 87 10.50 -2.90 -16.84
N LEU A 88 9.20 -2.56 -16.90
CA LEU A 88 8.12 -3.39 -16.38
C LEU A 88 8.07 -4.75 -17.09
N ILE A 89 8.14 -4.78 -18.42
CA ILE A 89 8.14 -6.02 -19.20
C ILE A 89 9.32 -6.91 -18.79
N VAL A 90 10.52 -6.35 -18.72
CA VAL A 90 11.72 -7.09 -18.29
C VAL A 90 11.55 -7.65 -16.88
N PHE A 91 11.04 -6.84 -15.95
CA PHE A 91 10.75 -7.25 -14.58
C PHE A 91 9.73 -8.39 -14.51
N LEU A 92 8.63 -8.28 -15.28
CA LEU A 92 7.59 -9.30 -15.33
C LEU A 92 8.11 -10.62 -15.91
N PHE A 93 8.95 -10.58 -16.95
CA PHE A 93 9.61 -11.77 -17.49
C PHE A 93 10.53 -12.41 -16.44
N TRP A 94 11.38 -11.61 -15.78
CA TRP A 94 12.27 -12.11 -14.72
C TRP A 94 11.47 -12.77 -13.60
N ASN A 95 10.45 -12.08 -13.11
CA ASN A 95 9.60 -12.61 -12.04
C ASN A 95 8.87 -13.88 -12.49
N GLY A 96 8.28 -13.88 -13.69
CA GLY A 96 7.59 -15.05 -14.25
C GLY A 96 8.49 -16.27 -14.38
N VAL A 97 9.72 -16.13 -14.89
CA VAL A 97 10.72 -17.20 -14.97
C VAL A 97 11.14 -17.67 -13.57
N THR A 98 11.29 -16.76 -12.61
CA THR A 98 11.65 -17.10 -11.24
C THR A 98 10.56 -17.93 -10.56
N VAL A 99 9.30 -17.54 -10.73
CA VAL A 99 8.13 -18.26 -10.21
C VAL A 99 8.02 -19.64 -10.85
N LEU A 100 8.16 -19.74 -12.18
CA LEU A 100 8.17 -21.04 -12.89
C LEU A 100 9.22 -22.02 -12.37
N ARG A 101 10.37 -21.52 -11.90
CA ARG A 101 11.46 -22.38 -11.39
C ARG A 101 11.28 -22.77 -9.93
N ARG A 102 10.47 -22.04 -9.15
CA ARG A 102 10.41 -22.20 -7.68
C ARG A 102 9.05 -22.65 -7.17
N GLU A 103 7.99 -22.48 -7.95
CA GLU A 103 6.61 -22.71 -7.51
C GLU A 103 5.87 -23.66 -8.47
N SER A 104 4.68 -24.09 -8.07
CA SER A 104 3.79 -24.92 -8.89
C SER A 104 3.32 -24.16 -10.15
N HIS A 105 3.08 -24.90 -11.24
CA HIS A 105 2.63 -24.34 -12.53
C HIS A 105 1.11 -24.03 -12.54
N SER A 106 0.60 -23.37 -11.51
CA SER A 106 -0.79 -22.93 -11.46
C SER A 106 -1.00 -21.71 -12.38
N LEU A 107 -2.23 -21.48 -12.86
CA LEU A 107 -2.57 -20.31 -13.67
C LEU A 107 -2.28 -19.00 -12.92
N ALA A 108 -2.48 -18.97 -11.59
CA ALA A 108 -2.19 -17.81 -10.76
C ALA A 108 -0.69 -17.45 -10.79
N ASN A 109 0.18 -18.45 -10.73
CA ASN A 109 1.63 -18.28 -10.76
C ASN A 109 2.16 -17.91 -12.16
N LEU A 110 1.44 -18.31 -13.22
CA LEU A 110 1.77 -17.94 -14.61
C LEU A 110 1.30 -16.54 -15.01
N LEU A 111 0.45 -15.91 -14.23
CA LEU A 111 -0.20 -14.64 -14.60
C LEU A 111 0.80 -13.53 -14.93
N THR A 112 1.91 -13.44 -14.20
CA THR A 112 2.97 -12.44 -14.45
C THR A 112 3.66 -12.66 -15.80
N LEU A 113 3.91 -13.92 -16.18
CA LEU A 113 4.50 -14.27 -17.46
C LEU A 113 3.52 -14.01 -18.62
N ILE A 114 2.25 -14.38 -18.44
CA ILE A 114 1.18 -14.11 -19.41
C ILE A 114 1.06 -12.61 -19.67
N LEU A 115 1.07 -11.80 -18.60
CA LEU A 115 1.04 -10.35 -18.72
C LEU A 115 2.27 -9.79 -19.44
N ALA A 116 3.47 -10.31 -19.18
CA ALA A 116 4.69 -9.91 -19.87
C ALA A 116 4.61 -10.18 -21.39
N ILE A 117 4.15 -11.38 -21.75
CA ILE A 117 3.95 -11.78 -23.16
C ILE A 117 2.89 -10.88 -23.80
N PHE A 118 1.76 -10.66 -23.14
CA PHE A 118 0.69 -9.80 -23.64
C PHE A 118 1.19 -8.37 -23.92
N LEU A 119 1.89 -7.75 -22.96
CA LEU A 119 2.43 -6.40 -23.14
C LEU A 119 3.45 -6.34 -24.26
N THR A 120 4.31 -7.34 -24.40
CA THR A 120 5.29 -7.41 -25.48
C THR A 120 4.60 -7.51 -26.84
N LEU A 121 3.63 -8.42 -26.99
CA LEU A 121 2.86 -8.58 -28.22
C LEU A 121 2.06 -7.32 -28.53
N PHE A 122 1.51 -6.67 -27.51
CA PHE A 122 0.80 -5.40 -27.68
C PHE A 122 1.71 -4.31 -28.25
N LEU A 123 2.93 -4.12 -27.70
CA LEU A 123 3.89 -3.12 -28.21
C LEU A 123 4.36 -3.45 -29.65
N VAL A 124 4.62 -4.73 -29.93
CA VAL A 124 5.00 -5.17 -31.29
C VAL A 124 3.87 -4.91 -32.29
N PHE A 125 2.65 -5.23 -31.89
CA PHE A 125 1.46 -5.01 -32.73
C PHE A 125 1.22 -3.51 -32.97
N ASP A 126 1.31 -2.69 -31.92
CA ASP A 126 1.19 -1.24 -31.99
C ASP A 126 2.19 -0.65 -32.98
N PHE A 127 3.47 -1.03 -32.84
CA PHE A 127 4.54 -0.49 -33.68
C PHE A 127 4.46 -0.90 -35.14
N PHE A 128 4.13 -2.17 -35.45
CA PHE A 128 4.22 -2.70 -36.82
C PHE A 128 2.89 -2.73 -37.57
N LEU A 129 1.79 -3.03 -36.92
CA LEU A 129 0.53 -3.39 -37.54
C LEU A 129 -0.53 -2.30 -37.45
N LEU A 130 -0.55 -1.49 -36.40
CA LEU A 130 -1.62 -0.55 -36.13
C LEU A 130 -1.80 0.47 -37.29
N LYS A 131 -0.71 0.90 -37.93
CA LYS A 131 -0.72 1.85 -39.01
C LYS A 131 -1.43 1.34 -40.29
N TYR A 132 -1.63 0.04 -40.43
CA TYR A 132 -2.30 -0.56 -41.60
C TYR A 132 -3.77 -0.88 -41.35
N LEU A 133 -4.25 -0.68 -40.13
CA LEU A 133 -5.60 -1.03 -39.71
C LEU A 133 -6.57 0.15 -39.86
N PRO A 134 -7.88 -0.13 -40.04
CA PRO A 134 -8.91 0.90 -40.05
C PRO A 134 -8.93 1.73 -38.75
N GLN A 135 -9.36 2.99 -38.83
CA GLN A 135 -9.37 3.93 -37.70
C GLN A 135 -10.16 3.43 -36.47
N TRP A 136 -11.24 2.69 -36.66
CA TRP A 136 -12.04 2.15 -35.56
C TRP A 136 -11.29 1.09 -34.73
N ILE A 137 -10.40 0.31 -35.40
CA ILE A 137 -9.53 -0.63 -34.69
C ILE A 137 -8.48 0.15 -33.86
N ASN A 138 -7.87 1.19 -34.46
CA ASN A 138 -6.93 2.06 -33.77
C ASN A 138 -7.55 2.68 -32.51
N ALA A 139 -8.82 3.12 -32.60
CA ALA A 139 -9.56 3.65 -31.44
C ALA A 139 -9.73 2.61 -30.33
N LEU A 140 -9.99 1.33 -30.66
CA LEU A 140 -10.06 0.25 -29.66
C LEU A 140 -8.71 0.00 -28.99
N PHE A 141 -7.62 -0.02 -29.76
CA PHE A 141 -6.27 -0.20 -29.22
C PHE A 141 -5.85 0.97 -28.32
N PHE A 142 -6.32 2.19 -28.57
CA PHE A 142 -6.08 3.34 -27.72
C PHE A 142 -6.70 3.20 -26.32
N CYS A 143 -7.72 2.37 -26.13
CA CYS A 143 -8.29 2.09 -24.82
C CYS A 143 -7.31 1.32 -23.90
N VAL A 144 -6.40 0.51 -24.46
CA VAL A 144 -5.46 -0.31 -23.65
C VAL A 144 -4.52 0.56 -22.81
N PRO A 145 -3.77 1.52 -23.39
CA PRO A 145 -2.94 2.42 -22.58
C PRO A 145 -3.75 3.24 -21.58
N LEU A 146 -4.99 3.65 -21.88
CA LEU A 146 -5.85 4.34 -20.92
C LEU A 146 -6.20 3.46 -19.73
N ILE A 147 -6.54 2.19 -19.95
CA ILE A 147 -6.80 1.22 -18.89
C ILE A 147 -5.53 1.01 -18.04
N LEU A 148 -4.37 0.87 -18.67
CA LEU A 148 -3.09 0.71 -17.97
C LEU A 148 -2.76 1.93 -17.12
N ILE A 149 -2.95 3.13 -17.63
CA ILE A 149 -2.77 4.40 -16.90
C ILE A 149 -3.73 4.45 -15.70
N TYR A 150 -5.01 4.11 -15.90
CA TYR A 150 -5.99 4.05 -14.81
C TYR A 150 -5.56 3.07 -13.71
N LEU A 151 -5.19 1.84 -14.08
CA LEU A 151 -4.71 0.84 -13.13
C LEU A 151 -3.45 1.31 -12.40
N PHE A 152 -2.53 1.97 -13.11
CA PHE A 152 -1.34 2.56 -12.50
C PHE A 152 -1.69 3.65 -11.48
N ILE A 153 -2.62 4.56 -11.80
CA ILE A 153 -3.06 5.61 -10.89
C ILE A 153 -3.69 5.01 -9.62
N VAL A 154 -4.56 4.00 -9.79
CA VAL A 154 -5.20 3.30 -8.66
C VAL A 154 -4.16 2.61 -7.78
N PHE A 155 -3.22 1.89 -8.40
CA PHE A 155 -2.14 1.22 -7.69
C PHE A 155 -1.20 2.21 -6.98
N TYR A 156 -0.81 3.30 -7.66
CA TYR A 156 0.00 4.35 -7.07
C TYR A 156 -0.70 5.01 -5.87
N ASN A 157 -2.01 5.30 -6.02
CA ASN A 157 -2.80 5.83 -4.91
C ASN A 157 -2.84 4.86 -3.73
N PHE A 158 -3.00 3.56 -3.98
CA PHE A 158 -2.95 2.53 -2.94
C PHE A 158 -1.59 2.50 -2.23
N LEU A 159 -0.49 2.58 -2.97
CA LEU A 159 0.87 2.66 -2.38
C LEU A 159 1.03 3.93 -1.53
N THR A 160 0.53 5.07 -2.00
CA THR A 160 0.57 6.33 -1.24
C THR A 160 -0.19 6.21 0.08
N VAL A 161 -1.40 5.66 0.07
CA VAL A 161 -2.19 5.42 1.30
C VAL A 161 -1.47 4.46 2.23
N SER A 162 -0.92 3.37 1.70
CA SER A 162 -0.15 2.38 2.46
C SER A 162 1.07 3.01 3.13
N PHE A 163 1.77 3.89 2.42
CA PHE A 163 2.90 4.65 2.96
C PHE A 163 2.45 5.61 4.07
N LEU A 164 1.42 6.41 3.83
CA LEU A 164 0.87 7.34 4.84
C LEU A 164 0.39 6.59 6.09
N TYR A 165 -0.18 5.39 5.91
CA TYR A 165 -0.68 4.60 7.03
C TYR A 165 0.44 4.02 7.92
N GLN A 166 1.67 3.90 7.42
CA GLN A 166 2.82 3.46 8.24
C GLN A 166 3.13 4.44 9.38
N PHE A 167 2.78 5.72 9.22
CA PHE A 167 2.92 6.74 10.28
C PHE A 167 1.79 6.69 11.31
N ASN A 168 0.81 5.79 11.13
CA ASN A 168 -0.25 5.62 12.10
C ASN A 168 0.29 4.91 13.34
N ARG A 169 0.22 5.60 14.48
CA ARG A 169 0.54 5.04 15.80
C ARG A 169 -0.76 4.92 16.58
N PRO A 170 -1.29 3.70 16.81
CA PRO A 170 -2.47 3.52 17.64
C PRO A 170 -2.20 3.99 19.07
N ARG A 171 -3.23 4.52 19.73
CA ARG A 171 -3.13 4.93 21.13
C ARG A 171 -3.08 3.71 22.04
N TYR A 172 -2.43 3.84 23.20
CA TYR A 172 -2.38 2.79 24.22
C TYR A 172 -3.67 2.78 25.06
N ASN A 173 -4.79 2.50 24.40
CA ASN A 173 -6.12 2.36 25.01
C ASN A 173 -6.96 1.34 24.22
N GLN A 174 -6.31 0.30 23.71
CA GLN A 174 -7.00 -0.74 22.95
C GLN A 174 -7.43 -1.85 23.91
N ASP A 175 -8.68 -2.31 23.80
CA ASP A 175 -9.18 -3.44 24.57
C ASP A 175 -8.71 -4.75 23.95
N PHE A 176 -8.66 -4.83 22.62
CA PHE A 176 -8.28 -6.03 21.87
C PHE A 176 -7.23 -5.72 20.80
N ILE A 177 -6.37 -6.71 20.53
CA ILE A 177 -5.47 -6.76 19.38
C ILE A 177 -5.76 -8.04 18.61
N VAL A 178 -6.37 -7.93 17.45
CA VAL A 178 -6.65 -9.08 16.58
C VAL A 178 -5.42 -9.36 15.71
N VAL A 179 -4.92 -10.61 15.76
CA VAL A 179 -3.83 -11.09 14.92
C VAL A 179 -4.39 -12.12 13.96
N LEU A 180 -4.33 -11.80 12.66
CA LEU A 180 -4.84 -12.67 11.60
C LEU A 180 -3.79 -13.68 11.19
N GLY A 181 -4.20 -14.93 10.92
CA GLY A 181 -3.37 -16.00 10.38
C GLY A 181 -2.70 -15.67 9.04
N ALA A 182 -1.71 -16.44 8.68
CA ALA A 182 -0.98 -16.31 7.40
C ALA A 182 -0.32 -17.64 6.96
N GLY A 183 -0.91 -18.75 7.31
CA GLY A 183 -0.43 -20.10 7.00
C GLY A 183 0.63 -20.62 7.96
N LEU A 184 0.61 -21.95 8.16
CA LEU A 184 1.58 -22.70 8.95
C LEU A 184 2.60 -23.42 8.05
N ILE A 185 3.81 -23.63 8.54
CA ILE A 185 4.81 -24.47 7.91
C ILE A 185 4.60 -25.92 8.40
N ASN A 186 4.58 -26.87 7.48
CA ASN A 186 4.34 -28.30 7.74
C ASN A 186 3.01 -28.57 8.50
N GLY A 187 2.08 -27.60 8.44
CA GLY A 187 0.76 -27.69 9.04
C GLY A 187 0.70 -27.47 10.55
N GLU A 188 1.82 -27.19 11.24
CA GLU A 188 1.89 -27.07 12.71
C GLU A 188 2.71 -25.85 13.16
N THR A 189 3.75 -25.49 12.42
CA THR A 189 4.73 -24.50 12.88
C THR A 189 4.40 -23.11 12.37
N VAL A 190 4.46 -22.11 13.25
CA VAL A 190 4.26 -20.70 12.89
C VAL A 190 5.28 -20.25 11.84
N SER A 191 4.82 -19.75 10.71
CA SER A 191 5.68 -19.24 9.64
C SER A 191 6.44 -17.98 10.06
N PRO A 192 7.61 -17.64 9.46
CA PRO A 192 8.34 -16.41 9.78
C PRO A 192 7.52 -15.14 9.59
N LEU A 193 6.60 -15.12 8.63
CA LEU A 193 5.67 -14.01 8.42
C LEU A 193 4.67 -13.89 9.56
N LEU A 194 4.08 -15.02 9.96
CA LEU A 194 3.13 -15.09 11.06
C LEU A 194 3.80 -14.73 12.40
N ALA A 195 5.00 -15.24 12.65
CA ALA A 195 5.81 -14.88 13.83
C ALA A 195 6.06 -13.36 13.91
N LYS A 196 6.37 -12.70 12.80
CA LYS A 196 6.53 -11.23 12.74
C LYS A 196 5.24 -10.50 13.12
N ARG A 197 4.06 -10.98 12.67
CA ARG A 197 2.76 -10.39 13.04
C ARG A 197 2.50 -10.54 14.55
N ILE A 198 2.68 -11.75 15.10
CA ILE A 198 2.48 -12.03 16.53
C ILE A 198 3.46 -11.18 17.36
N ASN A 199 4.74 -11.13 17.00
CA ASN A 199 5.74 -10.34 17.71
C ASN A 199 5.42 -8.84 17.69
N LYS A 200 4.82 -8.32 16.60
CA LYS A 200 4.37 -6.93 16.54
C LYS A 200 3.21 -6.67 17.51
N ALA A 201 2.26 -7.59 17.60
CA ALA A 201 1.15 -7.53 18.55
C ALA A 201 1.66 -7.61 20.00
N ILE A 202 2.60 -8.52 20.29
CA ILE A 202 3.25 -8.65 21.61
C ILE A 202 4.00 -7.37 21.99
N ALA A 203 4.71 -6.76 21.05
CA ALA A 203 5.41 -5.49 21.30
C ALA A 203 4.43 -4.38 21.70
N PHE A 204 3.27 -4.28 21.04
CA PHE A 204 2.23 -3.33 21.39
C PHE A 204 1.57 -3.67 22.74
N TYR A 205 1.24 -4.95 22.99
CA TYR A 205 0.72 -5.44 24.26
C TYR A 205 1.63 -5.01 25.42
N ARG A 206 2.93 -5.27 25.32
CA ARG A 206 3.91 -4.89 26.36
C ARG A 206 4.03 -3.37 26.52
N ALA A 207 3.97 -2.61 25.42
CA ALA A 207 4.04 -1.15 25.46
C ALA A 207 2.81 -0.55 26.14
N GLN A 208 1.61 -1.01 25.79
CA GLN A 208 0.37 -0.56 26.45
C GLN A 208 0.34 -0.97 27.93
N SER A 209 0.65 -2.23 28.26
CA SER A 209 0.68 -2.73 29.63
C SER A 209 1.58 -1.89 30.54
N ARG A 210 2.73 -1.43 30.01
CA ARG A 210 3.63 -0.54 30.74
C ARG A 210 3.10 0.88 30.91
N ALA A 211 2.39 1.39 29.88
CA ALA A 211 1.94 2.78 29.84
C ALA A 211 0.64 2.99 30.63
N THR A 212 -0.26 2.03 30.65
CA THR A 212 -1.63 2.18 31.19
C THR A 212 -1.95 1.23 32.34
N LEU A 213 -1.07 0.25 32.63
CA LEU A 213 -1.31 -0.86 33.54
C LEU A 213 -2.54 -1.72 33.19
N ASN A 214 -3.12 -1.51 32.02
CA ASN A 214 -4.26 -2.25 31.48
C ASN A 214 -3.82 -2.97 30.19
N PRO A 215 -3.46 -4.27 30.26
CA PRO A 215 -3.06 -5.02 29.09
C PRO A 215 -4.24 -5.26 28.15
N PRO A 216 -4.07 -5.12 26.83
CA PRO A 216 -5.08 -5.50 25.86
C PRO A 216 -5.16 -7.02 25.74
N ILE A 217 -6.32 -7.56 25.37
CA ILE A 217 -6.46 -8.98 25.04
C ILE A 217 -5.94 -9.23 23.62
N LEU A 218 -5.10 -10.26 23.47
CA LEU A 218 -4.66 -10.74 22.15
C LEU A 218 -5.67 -11.74 21.62
N LEU A 219 -6.34 -11.44 20.51
CA LEU A 219 -7.25 -12.35 19.84
C LEU A 219 -6.55 -12.93 18.59
N MET A 220 -6.17 -14.22 18.69
CA MET A 220 -5.58 -14.96 17.58
C MET A 220 -6.70 -15.51 16.71
N SER A 221 -6.76 -15.12 15.42
CA SER A 221 -7.83 -15.52 14.52
C SER A 221 -7.25 -16.20 13.28
N GLY A 222 -7.68 -17.43 13.06
CA GLY A 222 -7.29 -18.27 11.92
C GLY A 222 -7.76 -19.71 12.12
N GLY A 223 -8.56 -20.19 11.20
CA GLY A 223 -9.03 -21.58 11.17
C GLY A 223 -7.97 -22.56 10.71
N GLN A 224 -8.40 -23.73 10.26
CA GLN A 224 -7.54 -24.79 9.78
C GLN A 224 -7.60 -24.85 8.24
N GLY A 225 -6.48 -24.62 7.58
CA GLY A 225 -6.33 -24.81 6.15
C GLY A 225 -6.34 -26.30 5.76
N ALA A 226 -6.54 -26.59 4.49
CA ALA A 226 -6.64 -27.96 3.98
C ALA A 226 -5.33 -28.79 4.16
N ASP A 227 -4.20 -28.11 4.23
CA ASP A 227 -2.84 -28.66 4.41
C ASP A 227 -2.33 -28.50 5.85
N GLU A 228 -3.16 -28.04 6.77
CA GLU A 228 -2.81 -27.78 8.16
C GLU A 228 -3.34 -28.89 9.08
N LYS A 229 -2.56 -29.24 10.09
CA LYS A 229 -2.89 -30.27 11.08
C LYS A 229 -3.61 -29.68 12.31
N VAL A 230 -3.41 -28.40 12.55
CA VAL A 230 -4.02 -27.66 13.64
C VAL A 230 -4.53 -26.31 13.14
N PRO A 231 -5.56 -25.72 13.75
CA PRO A 231 -5.97 -24.35 13.42
C PRO A 231 -4.84 -23.35 13.67
N GLU A 232 -4.65 -22.39 12.75
CA GLU A 232 -3.61 -21.38 12.87
C GLU A 232 -3.68 -20.63 14.23
N ALA A 233 -4.89 -20.29 14.69
CA ALA A 233 -5.09 -19.59 15.96
C ALA A 233 -4.52 -20.36 17.17
N ILE A 234 -4.54 -21.69 17.15
CA ILE A 234 -3.97 -22.53 18.23
C ILE A 234 -2.44 -22.45 18.20
N ALA A 235 -1.82 -22.61 17.04
CA ALA A 235 -0.36 -22.47 16.89
C ALA A 235 0.11 -21.05 17.28
N MET A 236 -0.66 -20.02 16.90
CA MET A 236 -0.39 -18.62 17.26
C MET A 236 -0.47 -18.38 18.77
N LYS A 237 -1.49 -18.96 19.45
CA LYS A 237 -1.63 -18.90 20.91
C LYS A 237 -0.42 -19.52 21.60
N GLN A 238 -0.03 -20.73 21.18
CA GLN A 238 1.13 -21.42 21.74
C GLN A 238 2.40 -20.58 21.59
N TYR A 239 2.64 -20.06 20.40
CA TYR A 239 3.79 -19.17 20.13
C TYR A 239 3.77 -17.92 21.04
N ALA A 240 2.61 -17.28 21.22
CA ALA A 240 2.50 -16.11 22.09
C ALA A 240 2.78 -16.45 23.57
N MET A 241 2.33 -17.62 24.05
CA MET A 241 2.62 -18.11 25.40
C MET A 241 4.11 -18.38 25.58
N GLU A 242 4.78 -18.98 24.61
CA GLU A 242 6.24 -19.18 24.61
C GLU A 242 7.01 -17.85 24.66
N GLN A 243 6.44 -16.78 24.09
CA GLN A 243 6.98 -15.42 24.19
C GLN A 243 6.63 -14.73 25.53
N GLY A 244 6.00 -15.43 26.47
CA GLY A 244 5.73 -14.96 27.83
C GLY A 244 4.43 -14.12 27.97
N ILE A 245 3.47 -14.27 27.07
CA ILE A 245 2.14 -13.69 27.26
C ILE A 245 1.29 -14.63 28.12
N PRO A 246 0.61 -14.13 29.18
CA PRO A 246 -0.27 -14.95 30.03
C PRO A 246 -1.44 -15.52 29.19
N GLU A 247 -1.78 -16.78 29.44
CA GLU A 247 -2.89 -17.45 28.71
C GLU A 247 -4.23 -16.70 28.87
N ARG A 248 -4.49 -16.14 30.04
CA ARG A 248 -5.70 -15.36 30.34
C ARG A 248 -5.89 -14.13 29.45
N ASP A 249 -4.80 -13.61 28.87
CA ASP A 249 -4.80 -12.44 27.99
C ASP A 249 -4.83 -12.82 26.51
N ILE A 250 -5.07 -14.12 26.21
CA ILE A 250 -5.13 -14.63 24.82
C ILE A 250 -6.48 -15.30 24.57
N LEU A 251 -7.20 -14.84 23.57
CA LEU A 251 -8.38 -15.49 23.01
C LEU A 251 -8.05 -16.11 21.64
N VAL A 252 -8.82 -17.11 21.23
CA VAL A 252 -8.64 -17.78 19.94
C VAL A 252 -9.96 -17.85 19.18
N GLU A 253 -9.88 -17.67 17.88
CA GLU A 253 -10.94 -17.88 16.90
C GLU A 253 -10.41 -18.91 15.87
N THR A 254 -11.06 -20.06 15.74
CA THR A 254 -10.57 -21.23 15.02
C THR A 254 -11.45 -21.68 13.84
N ASN A 255 -12.56 -20.97 13.58
CA ASN A 255 -13.57 -21.41 12.62
C ASN A 255 -13.45 -20.74 11.24
N SER A 256 -12.74 -19.63 11.17
CA SER A 256 -12.63 -18.84 9.94
C SER A 256 -11.79 -19.51 8.87
N THR A 257 -12.22 -19.40 7.63
CA THR A 257 -11.49 -19.88 6.44
C THR A 257 -11.12 -18.72 5.49
N THR A 258 -11.69 -17.56 5.67
CA THR A 258 -11.45 -16.36 4.89
C THR A 258 -11.13 -15.16 5.79
N THR A 259 -10.45 -14.15 5.24
CA THR A 259 -10.15 -12.91 5.98
C THR A 259 -11.43 -12.19 6.45
N LEU A 260 -12.53 -12.29 5.68
CA LEU A 260 -13.81 -11.72 6.08
C LEU A 260 -14.37 -12.43 7.33
N GLU A 261 -14.36 -13.76 7.33
CA GLU A 261 -14.78 -14.58 8.46
C GLU A 261 -13.90 -14.33 9.70
N ASN A 262 -12.59 -14.24 9.52
CA ASN A 262 -11.66 -13.83 10.59
C ASN A 262 -12.17 -12.55 11.30
N MET A 263 -12.54 -11.53 10.54
CA MET A 263 -13.01 -10.26 11.10
C MET A 263 -14.39 -10.37 11.73
N LEU A 264 -15.31 -11.12 11.13
CA LEU A 264 -16.68 -11.29 11.65
C LEU A 264 -16.68 -12.10 12.96
N TYR A 265 -16.04 -13.26 12.99
CA TYR A 265 -15.99 -14.12 14.18
C TYR A 265 -15.16 -13.49 15.29
N SER A 266 -14.06 -12.82 14.96
CA SER A 266 -13.33 -12.03 15.97
C SER A 266 -14.19 -10.94 16.58
N LYS A 267 -15.02 -10.26 15.78
CA LYS A 267 -15.94 -9.25 16.30
C LYS A 267 -16.99 -9.86 17.26
N GLU A 268 -17.56 -11.01 16.92
CA GLU A 268 -18.53 -11.70 17.77
C GLU A 268 -17.90 -12.06 19.14
N ILE A 269 -16.66 -12.57 19.14
CA ILE A 269 -15.93 -12.89 20.38
C ILE A 269 -15.67 -11.63 21.20
N MET A 270 -15.23 -10.54 20.58
CA MET A 270 -15.01 -9.26 21.24
C MET A 270 -16.30 -8.70 21.85
N ASP A 271 -17.42 -8.74 21.12
CA ASP A 271 -18.71 -8.26 21.58
C ASP A 271 -19.26 -9.09 22.77
N GLN A 272 -19.00 -10.39 22.79
CA GLN A 272 -19.35 -11.27 23.93
C GLN A 272 -18.51 -10.93 25.15
N GLN A 273 -17.20 -10.74 24.98
CA GLN A 273 -16.28 -10.44 26.07
C GLN A 273 -16.53 -9.05 26.70
N MET A 274 -17.04 -8.08 25.93
CA MET A 274 -17.36 -6.74 26.45
C MET A 274 -18.71 -6.70 27.21
N LYS A 275 -19.58 -7.70 27.04
CA LYS A 275 -20.90 -7.78 27.72
C LYS A 275 -20.87 -8.56 29.03
N GLY A 276 -19.84 -9.34 29.29
CA GLY A 276 -19.63 -10.11 30.51
C GLY A 276 -18.71 -9.37 31.47
#